data_e14a8e113d3e11a031d929464e4616fc
#
_entry.id   e14a8e113d3e11a031d929464e4616fc
#
_cell.length_a   1.000
_cell.length_b   1.000
_cell.length_c   1.000
_cell.angle_alpha   90.00
_cell.angle_beta   90.00
_cell.angle_gamma   90.00
#
_symmetry.space_group_name_H-M   'P 1'
#
loop_
_entity.id
_entity.type
_entity.pdbx_description
1 polymer ?
#
loop_
_entity_poly.entity_id
_entity_poly.type
_entity_poly.pdbx_seq_one_letter_code
_entity_poly.pdbx_strand_id
1 'polypeptide(L)'
;MKLNLHKPQKRYILILLLMAVVFLPVQFRHKAMTKLSITGLDGVTISTDAYALTADHKLMVDKDLAEQILKARIGWEKEAPLPKGIYYRDHVAVLMYHHLTDDPLMLYPGVLPAAQFDQQLQLLKQEGFHVITMKQYRQFMLDRAPVPDNAVLLTFDDGYESFYKLAFPILQKHGYTAVNFIIVSDVDHPIKHQVPKLTWEQMREMKRAGMDFYNHTYNLHNYAVVDAEGGTRPAASALLYIHDENRNELNEEYYRRVTGDLAHAERRLTEELGNTDSAIAFPYGSYNDKLLEICDSLGIQLKFNIGLGLGSRTTLNAPRINEGNRTLTPALSIQQLKQFEPPMVLTVNSRKLPLAGPPPELKNGKVLVPLDALCTGLGVEMHYDSSSGVVKLTPVSRKEAG
;
A
#
# COMPACT_ATOMS: atom_id res chain seq x y z
N MET A 1 -52.95 -1.20 5.75
CA MET A 1 -52.46 -1.63 4.45
C MET A 1 -51.15 -2.38 4.64
N LYS A 2 -51.18 -3.72 4.61
CA LYS A 2 -49.97 -4.54 4.84
C LYS A 2 -49.24 -4.71 3.49
N LEU A 3 -48.04 -4.16 3.36
CA LEU A 3 -47.18 -4.38 2.21
C LEU A 3 -46.59 -5.80 2.30
N ASN A 4 -47.03 -6.68 1.40
CA ASN A 4 -46.41 -7.99 1.18
C ASN A 4 -45.16 -7.81 0.33
N LEU A 5 -43.99 -7.77 0.96
CA LEU A 5 -42.71 -7.78 0.27
C LEU A 5 -42.34 -9.21 -0.13
N HIS A 6 -42.08 -9.45 -1.40
CA HIS A 6 -41.64 -10.75 -1.95
C HIS A 6 -40.33 -11.21 -1.28
N LYS A 7 -40.20 -12.51 -1.00
CA LYS A 7 -39.05 -13.16 -0.36
C LYS A 7 -37.66 -12.79 -0.91
N PRO A 8 -37.44 -12.47 -2.18
CA PRO A 8 -36.12 -12.07 -2.67
C PRO A 8 -35.64 -10.73 -2.13
N GLN A 9 -36.50 -9.75 -1.90
CA GLN A 9 -36.10 -8.42 -1.43
C GLN A 9 -35.53 -8.42 0.01
N LYS A 10 -35.93 -9.36 0.86
CA LYS A 10 -35.38 -9.45 2.23
C LYS A 10 -33.91 -9.92 2.28
N ARG A 11 -33.45 -10.71 1.30
CA ARG A 11 -32.04 -11.14 1.21
C ARG A 11 -31.10 -10.00 0.81
N TYR A 12 -31.53 -9.12 -0.08
CA TYR A 12 -30.70 -7.97 -0.52
C TYR A 12 -30.55 -6.89 0.56
N ILE A 13 -31.57 -6.67 1.38
CA ILE A 13 -31.51 -5.70 2.49
C ILE A 13 -30.56 -6.18 3.58
N LEU A 14 -30.48 -7.49 3.85
CA LEU A 14 -29.56 -8.04 4.85
C LEU A 14 -28.10 -8.00 4.39
N ILE A 15 -27.84 -8.19 3.09
CA ILE A 15 -26.50 -8.08 2.49
C ILE A 15 -26.04 -6.62 2.46
N LEU A 16 -26.92 -5.66 2.19
CA LEU A 16 -26.63 -4.23 2.23
C LEU A 16 -26.29 -3.73 3.64
N LEU A 17 -26.91 -4.27 4.68
CA LEU A 17 -26.60 -3.93 6.08
C LEU A 17 -25.24 -4.52 6.53
N LEU A 18 -24.88 -5.71 6.05
CA LEU A 18 -23.56 -6.31 6.34
C LEU A 18 -22.41 -5.59 5.61
N MET A 19 -22.63 -5.03 4.40
CA MET A 19 -21.62 -4.29 3.66
C MET A 19 -21.42 -2.85 4.17
N ALA A 20 -22.44 -2.22 4.77
CA ALA A 20 -22.32 -0.87 5.35
C ALA A 20 -21.44 -0.84 6.62
N VAL A 21 -21.22 -1.97 7.28
CA VAL A 21 -20.38 -2.06 8.49
C VAL A 21 -18.87 -2.15 8.16
N VAL A 22 -18.50 -2.46 6.90
CA VAL A 22 -17.10 -2.72 6.51
C VAL A 22 -16.29 -1.44 6.22
N PHE A 23 -16.93 -0.26 6.16
CA PHE A 23 -16.25 1.02 5.89
C PHE A 23 -16.19 1.99 7.07
N LEU A 24 -16.39 1.52 8.30
CA LEU A 24 -15.94 2.28 9.45
C LEU A 24 -14.41 2.20 9.48
N PRO A 25 -13.70 3.34 9.60
CA PRO A 25 -12.26 3.29 9.79
C PRO A 25 -11.99 2.44 11.02
N VAL A 26 -11.30 1.31 10.82
CA VAL A 26 -10.81 0.49 11.93
C VAL A 26 -9.83 1.37 12.70
N GLN A 27 -10.31 2.03 13.73
CA GLN A 27 -9.44 2.65 14.72
C GLN A 27 -8.71 1.49 15.41
N PHE A 28 -7.50 1.21 14.94
CA PHE A 28 -6.58 0.32 15.65
C PHE A 28 -6.39 0.86 17.07
N ARG A 29 -7.08 0.28 18.04
CA ARG A 29 -6.70 0.40 19.44
C ARG A 29 -5.41 -0.41 19.63
N HIS A 30 -4.27 0.17 19.22
CA HIS A 30 -3.00 -0.29 19.74
C HIS A 30 -3.04 -0.13 21.24
N LYS A 31 -2.74 -1.22 21.97
CA LYS A 31 -2.45 -1.15 23.38
C LYS A 31 -1.26 -0.20 23.49
N ALA A 32 -1.50 1.08 23.81
CA ALA A 32 -0.48 2.08 23.88
C ALA A 32 0.55 1.58 24.90
N MET A 33 1.77 1.31 24.43
CA MET A 33 2.90 1.19 25.35
C MET A 33 3.00 2.53 26.09
N THR A 34 2.97 2.48 27.39
CA THR A 34 2.89 3.69 28.21
C THR A 34 4.20 4.48 28.22
N LYS A 35 5.32 3.87 27.87
CA LYS A 35 6.64 4.50 27.79
C LYS A 35 7.58 3.77 26.85
N LEU A 36 8.41 4.55 26.17
CA LEU A 36 9.51 4.10 25.32
C LEU A 36 10.83 4.40 26.04
N SER A 37 11.75 3.45 26.08
CA SER A 37 13.10 3.64 26.64
C SER A 37 14.12 3.65 25.51
N ILE A 38 14.81 4.77 25.29
CA ILE A 38 15.78 4.92 24.20
C ILE A 38 17.17 5.13 24.77
N THR A 39 18.11 4.28 24.41
CA THR A 39 19.54 4.47 24.70
C THR A 39 20.19 5.17 23.52
N GLY A 40 20.61 6.42 23.72
CA GLY A 40 21.25 7.26 22.71
C GLY A 40 22.70 6.86 22.40
N LEU A 41 23.33 7.58 21.47
CA LEU A 41 24.72 7.35 21.06
C LEU A 41 25.74 7.59 22.17
N ASP A 42 25.38 8.34 23.21
CA ASP A 42 26.20 8.57 24.42
C ASP A 42 26.02 7.49 25.50
N GLY A 43 25.22 6.45 25.21
CA GLY A 43 24.89 5.41 26.17
C GLY A 43 23.87 5.82 27.24
N VAL A 44 23.35 7.05 27.23
CA VAL A 44 22.31 7.52 28.16
C VAL A 44 20.96 7.00 27.74
N THR A 45 20.24 6.40 28.69
CA THR A 45 18.87 5.91 28.44
C THR A 45 17.84 6.94 28.88
N ILE A 46 16.95 7.32 27.98
CA ILE A 46 15.86 8.26 28.21
C ILE A 46 14.54 7.54 28.08
N SER A 47 13.65 7.73 29.06
CA SER A 47 12.27 7.22 28.98
C SER A 47 11.33 8.33 28.54
N THR A 48 10.49 8.06 27.53
CA THR A 48 9.55 9.03 26.96
C THR A 48 8.19 8.42 26.65
N ASP A 49 7.16 9.24 26.75
CA ASP A 49 5.80 8.98 26.24
C ASP A 49 5.49 9.78 24.95
N ALA A 50 6.43 10.65 24.55
CA ALA A 50 6.32 11.50 23.37
C ALA A 50 6.80 10.78 22.11
N TYR A 51 6.06 9.75 21.70
CA TYR A 51 6.31 9.00 20.47
C TYR A 51 5.01 8.61 19.77
N ALA A 52 5.10 8.19 18.50
CA ALA A 52 4.04 7.55 17.76
C ALA A 52 4.63 6.40 16.93
N LEU A 53 3.82 5.38 16.69
CA LEU A 53 4.08 4.39 15.66
C LEU A 53 3.17 4.69 14.47
N THR A 54 3.75 4.69 13.28
CA THR A 54 2.97 4.79 12.04
C THR A 54 2.23 3.48 11.76
N ALA A 55 1.37 3.45 10.76
CA ALA A 55 0.65 2.23 10.36
C ALA A 55 1.60 1.11 9.90
N ASP A 56 2.77 1.46 9.39
CA ASP A 56 3.87 0.57 8.99
C ASP A 56 4.93 0.39 10.10
N HIS A 57 4.52 0.58 11.36
CA HIS A 57 5.31 0.38 12.58
C HIS A 57 6.61 1.22 12.67
N LYS A 58 6.74 2.27 11.86
CA LYS A 58 7.88 3.19 11.95
C LYS A 58 7.79 4.04 13.22
N LEU A 59 8.91 4.18 13.91
CA LEU A 59 8.97 4.90 15.17
C LEU A 59 9.16 6.40 14.92
N MET A 60 8.15 7.18 15.32
CA MET A 60 8.17 8.64 15.33
C MET A 60 8.46 9.12 16.75
N VAL A 61 9.47 9.95 16.93
CA VAL A 61 9.83 10.50 18.24
C VAL A 61 9.85 12.03 18.21
N ASP A 62 9.72 12.65 19.39
CA ASP A 62 9.86 14.10 19.52
C ASP A 62 11.19 14.57 18.96
N LYS A 63 11.18 15.66 18.20
CA LYS A 63 12.37 16.22 17.53
C LYS A 63 13.51 16.53 18.52
N ASP A 64 13.19 17.17 19.65
CA ASP A 64 14.20 17.58 20.60
C ASP A 64 14.84 16.35 21.26
N LEU A 65 14.04 15.31 21.51
CA LEU A 65 14.55 14.01 21.94
C LEU A 65 15.46 13.38 20.88
N ALA A 66 15.05 13.39 19.61
CA ALA A 66 15.88 12.86 18.52
C ALA A 66 17.22 13.60 18.41
N GLU A 67 17.23 14.93 18.51
CA GLU A 67 18.46 15.73 18.55
C GLU A 67 19.37 15.34 19.71
N GLN A 68 18.77 15.10 20.89
CA GLN A 68 19.51 14.72 22.10
C GLN A 68 20.16 13.34 21.96
N ILE A 69 19.41 12.32 21.52
CA ILE A 69 19.90 10.93 21.43
C ILE A 69 20.87 10.70 20.26
N LEU A 70 20.70 11.45 19.15
CA LEU A 70 21.53 11.36 17.95
C LEU A 70 22.72 12.34 17.96
N LYS A 71 22.77 13.27 18.93
CA LYS A 71 23.78 14.34 18.99
C LYS A 71 23.87 15.14 17.68
N ALA A 72 22.73 15.41 17.07
CA ALA A 72 22.63 16.06 15.76
C ALA A 72 21.54 17.13 15.78
N ARG A 73 21.70 18.20 14.99
CA ARG A 73 20.65 19.19 14.80
C ARG A 73 19.70 18.69 13.70
N ILE A 74 18.41 18.65 14.00
CA ILE A 74 17.36 18.22 13.08
C ILE A 74 16.52 19.44 12.71
N GLY A 75 16.49 19.74 11.42
CA GLY A 75 15.65 20.75 10.83
C GLY A 75 14.82 20.16 9.69
N TRP A 76 13.94 20.96 9.14
CA TRP A 76 13.25 20.67 7.89
C TRP A 76 13.14 21.94 7.06
N GLU A 77 13.16 21.75 5.77
CA GLU A 77 12.95 22.80 4.79
C GLU A 77 11.75 22.40 3.92
N LYS A 78 10.88 23.35 3.62
CA LYS A 78 9.97 23.16 2.50
C LYS A 78 10.80 23.19 1.23
N GLU A 79 10.55 22.23 0.33
CA GLU A 79 11.11 22.36 -1.01
C GLU A 79 10.66 23.68 -1.64
N ALA A 80 11.51 24.24 -2.49
CA ALA A 80 11.14 25.43 -3.25
C ALA A 80 9.85 25.17 -4.04
N PRO A 81 8.95 26.15 -4.18
CA PRO A 81 7.73 25.99 -4.96
C PRO A 81 8.05 25.45 -6.34
N LEU A 82 7.34 24.41 -6.74
CA LEU A 82 7.50 23.85 -8.08
C LEU A 82 6.96 24.81 -9.14
N PRO A 83 7.46 24.76 -10.37
CA PRO A 83 6.92 25.54 -11.48
C PRO A 83 5.43 25.31 -11.66
N LYS A 84 4.71 26.31 -12.18
CA LYS A 84 3.26 26.20 -12.44
C LYS A 84 2.94 24.98 -13.31
N GLY A 85 1.99 24.16 -12.87
CA GLY A 85 1.59 22.93 -13.55
C GLY A 85 2.36 21.69 -13.12
N ILE A 86 3.40 21.84 -12.29
CA ILE A 86 4.09 20.72 -11.65
C ILE A 86 3.62 20.66 -10.20
N TYR A 87 2.99 19.55 -9.83
CA TYR A 87 2.42 19.34 -8.48
C TYR A 87 3.37 18.54 -7.60
N TYR A 88 4.12 17.61 -8.20
CA TYR A 88 5.18 16.84 -7.55
C TYR A 88 6.24 16.38 -8.56
N ARG A 89 7.44 16.12 -8.05
CA ARG A 89 8.62 15.69 -8.80
C ARG A 89 9.32 14.57 -8.03
N ASP A 90 9.98 13.64 -8.76
CA ASP A 90 10.65 12.47 -8.17
C ASP A 90 9.74 11.62 -7.26
N HIS A 91 8.44 11.62 -7.57
CA HIS A 91 7.40 10.87 -6.89
C HIS A 91 6.40 10.31 -7.92
N VAL A 92 5.67 9.30 -7.52
CA VAL A 92 4.63 8.68 -8.35
C VAL A 92 3.33 8.58 -7.54
N ALA A 93 2.24 9.12 -8.06
CA ALA A 93 0.91 8.83 -7.54
C ALA A 93 0.47 7.46 -8.07
N VAL A 94 0.22 6.50 -7.18
CA VAL A 94 -0.28 5.18 -7.58
C VAL A 94 -1.79 5.16 -7.34
N LEU A 95 -2.57 5.07 -8.42
CA LEU A 95 -4.03 5.05 -8.38
C LEU A 95 -4.54 3.62 -8.37
N MET A 96 -5.49 3.33 -7.50
CA MET A 96 -6.05 1.99 -7.29
C MET A 96 -7.52 1.95 -7.67
N TYR A 97 -7.85 1.05 -8.58
CA TYR A 97 -9.19 0.73 -9.05
C TYR A 97 -9.47 -0.76 -8.80
N HIS A 98 -10.73 -1.17 -8.95
CA HIS A 98 -11.13 -2.57 -8.87
C HIS A 98 -12.06 -2.92 -10.04
N HIS A 99 -13.36 -2.88 -9.83
CA HIS A 99 -14.38 -3.25 -10.80
C HIS A 99 -14.94 -2.02 -11.51
N LEU A 100 -15.02 -2.07 -12.84
CA LEU A 100 -15.76 -1.08 -13.63
C LEU A 100 -17.11 -1.64 -14.06
N THR A 101 -18.09 -0.74 -14.26
CA THR A 101 -19.41 -1.10 -14.76
C THR A 101 -19.94 -0.04 -15.73
N ASP A 102 -20.72 -0.48 -16.69
CA ASP A 102 -21.60 0.34 -17.54
C ASP A 102 -23.07 0.24 -17.11
N ASP A 103 -23.39 -0.64 -16.15
CA ASP A 103 -24.73 -0.77 -15.60
C ASP A 103 -24.94 0.23 -14.43
N PRO A 104 -25.83 1.22 -14.58
CA PRO A 104 -26.09 2.20 -13.56
C PRO A 104 -26.74 1.62 -12.29
N LEU A 105 -27.21 0.37 -12.32
CA LEU A 105 -27.80 -0.30 -11.15
C LEU A 105 -26.77 -1.07 -10.32
N MET A 106 -25.57 -1.30 -10.86
CA MET A 106 -24.48 -2.05 -10.18
C MET A 106 -23.48 -1.14 -9.48
N LEU A 107 -23.95 -0.05 -8.87
CA LEU A 107 -23.10 0.93 -8.17
C LEU A 107 -23.05 0.63 -6.66
N TYR A 108 -22.16 -0.23 -6.25
CA TYR A 108 -21.81 -0.47 -4.84
C TYR A 108 -20.35 -0.05 -4.55
N PRO A 109 -19.92 0.03 -3.27
CA PRO A 109 -18.54 0.40 -2.93
C PRO A 109 -17.49 -0.46 -3.67
N GLY A 110 -16.47 0.16 -4.24
CA GLY A 110 -15.44 -0.52 -5.05
C GLY A 110 -15.79 -0.65 -6.54
N VAL A 111 -16.99 -0.25 -6.97
CA VAL A 111 -17.40 -0.23 -8.38
C VAL A 111 -17.44 1.20 -8.90
N LEU A 112 -16.76 1.43 -10.02
CA LEU A 112 -16.69 2.72 -10.68
C LEU A 112 -17.37 2.67 -12.06
N PRO A 113 -18.20 3.66 -12.44
CA PRO A 113 -18.70 3.75 -13.81
C PRO A 113 -17.57 3.87 -14.83
N ALA A 114 -17.62 3.09 -15.92
CA ALA A 114 -16.61 3.13 -16.99
C ALA A 114 -16.49 4.54 -17.60
N ALA A 115 -17.61 5.27 -17.75
CA ALA A 115 -17.60 6.66 -18.21
C ALA A 115 -16.86 7.60 -17.24
N GLN A 116 -16.94 7.37 -15.93
CA GLN A 116 -16.22 8.15 -14.94
C GLN A 116 -14.72 7.88 -15.02
N PHE A 117 -14.32 6.62 -15.22
CA PHE A 117 -12.91 6.25 -15.46
C PHE A 117 -12.36 6.92 -16.74
N ASP A 118 -13.09 6.88 -17.85
CA ASP A 118 -12.71 7.54 -19.11
C ASP A 118 -12.51 9.06 -18.92
N GLN A 119 -13.44 9.71 -18.22
CA GLN A 119 -13.34 11.13 -17.89
C GLN A 119 -12.13 11.44 -17.00
N GLN A 120 -11.83 10.60 -16.04
CA GLN A 120 -10.68 10.78 -15.16
C GLN A 120 -9.36 10.68 -15.95
N LEU A 121 -9.22 9.70 -16.86
CA LEU A 121 -8.04 9.61 -17.72
C LEU A 121 -7.88 10.82 -18.63
N GLN A 122 -9.00 11.34 -19.17
CA GLN A 122 -8.97 12.56 -19.96
C GLN A 122 -8.48 13.76 -19.13
N LEU A 123 -8.97 13.91 -17.91
CA LEU A 123 -8.55 15.00 -17.02
C LEU A 123 -7.08 14.87 -16.60
N LEU A 124 -6.59 13.66 -16.30
CA LEU A 124 -5.16 13.43 -16.04
C LEU A 124 -4.31 14.02 -17.18
N LYS A 125 -4.67 13.72 -18.43
CA LYS A 125 -3.94 14.24 -19.60
C LYS A 125 -4.03 15.77 -19.73
N GLN A 126 -5.23 16.33 -19.55
CA GLN A 126 -5.47 17.78 -19.67
C GLN A 126 -4.73 18.60 -18.61
N GLU A 127 -4.56 18.02 -17.43
CA GLU A 127 -3.96 18.69 -16.27
C GLU A 127 -2.46 18.40 -16.10
N GLY A 128 -1.84 17.78 -17.14
CA GLY A 128 -0.39 17.59 -17.21
C GLY A 128 0.13 16.47 -16.32
N PHE A 129 -0.69 15.47 -16.00
CA PHE A 129 -0.21 14.24 -15.38
C PHE A 129 0.29 13.26 -16.44
N HIS A 130 1.33 12.50 -16.10
CA HIS A 130 1.98 11.56 -16.99
C HIS A 130 1.79 10.13 -16.48
N VAL A 131 0.94 9.37 -17.17
CA VAL A 131 0.78 7.95 -16.87
C VAL A 131 2.03 7.20 -17.32
N ILE A 132 2.66 6.48 -16.38
CA ILE A 132 3.88 5.69 -16.61
C ILE A 132 3.56 4.20 -16.59
N THR A 133 4.42 3.42 -17.26
CA THR A 133 4.34 1.96 -17.27
C THR A 133 4.90 1.36 -15.99
N MET A 134 4.55 0.10 -15.68
CA MET A 134 5.16 -0.64 -14.57
C MET A 134 6.68 -0.77 -14.72
N LYS A 135 7.16 -0.94 -15.95
CA LYS A 135 8.60 -0.95 -16.22
C LYS A 135 9.29 0.35 -15.81
N GLN A 136 8.71 1.52 -16.14
CA GLN A 136 9.24 2.82 -15.74
C GLN A 136 9.19 2.99 -14.20
N TYR A 137 8.08 2.55 -13.58
CA TYR A 137 7.95 2.57 -12.12
C TYR A 137 9.02 1.68 -11.45
N ARG A 138 9.24 0.48 -11.96
CA ARG A 138 10.28 -0.43 -11.48
C ARG A 138 11.68 0.20 -11.59
N GLN A 139 12.00 0.76 -12.74
CA GLN A 139 13.28 1.45 -12.95
C GLN A 139 13.45 2.64 -12.01
N PHE A 140 12.38 3.38 -11.75
CA PHE A 140 12.39 4.48 -10.78
C PHE A 140 12.69 3.98 -9.36
N MET A 141 12.02 2.93 -8.93
CA MET A 141 12.13 2.40 -7.57
C MET A 141 13.45 1.67 -7.31
N LEU A 142 13.93 0.87 -8.26
CA LEU A 142 15.05 -0.05 -8.07
C LEU A 142 16.35 0.45 -8.68
N ASP A 143 16.29 1.10 -9.85
CA ASP A 143 17.46 1.51 -10.63
C ASP A 143 17.74 3.02 -10.50
N ARG A 144 16.92 3.75 -9.72
CA ARG A 144 16.99 5.21 -9.55
C ARG A 144 16.83 6.00 -10.86
N ALA A 145 16.20 5.42 -11.88
CA ALA A 145 15.89 6.12 -13.11
C ALA A 145 14.90 7.27 -12.84
N PRO A 146 14.95 8.39 -13.59
CA PRO A 146 13.99 9.48 -13.43
C PRO A 146 12.60 9.06 -13.92
N VAL A 147 11.58 9.69 -13.37
CA VAL A 147 10.21 9.69 -13.89
C VAL A 147 9.82 11.11 -14.30
N PRO A 148 8.84 11.29 -15.20
CA PRO A 148 8.34 12.62 -15.51
C PRO A 148 7.73 13.29 -14.27
N ASP A 149 7.70 14.63 -14.26
CA ASP A 149 6.93 15.38 -13.27
C ASP A 149 5.46 14.94 -13.32
N ASN A 150 4.75 14.96 -12.19
CA ASN A 150 3.34 14.51 -12.08
C ASN A 150 3.13 13.06 -12.56
N ALA A 151 4.07 12.16 -12.31
CA ALA A 151 3.98 10.76 -12.72
C ALA A 151 2.84 10.02 -12.02
N VAL A 152 2.07 9.24 -12.76
CA VAL A 152 0.95 8.43 -12.28
C VAL A 152 1.11 6.99 -12.73
N LEU A 153 0.94 6.03 -11.82
CA LEU A 153 0.81 4.61 -12.14
C LEU A 153 -0.65 4.19 -11.93
N LEU A 154 -1.28 3.60 -12.95
CA LEU A 154 -2.64 3.08 -12.86
C LEU A 154 -2.59 1.62 -12.42
N THR A 155 -3.30 1.27 -11.34
CA THR A 155 -3.38 -0.10 -10.84
C THR A 155 -4.83 -0.53 -10.65
N PHE A 156 -5.08 -1.82 -10.88
CA PHE A 156 -6.36 -2.48 -10.64
C PHE A 156 -6.11 -3.70 -9.73
N ASP A 157 -7.12 -4.08 -8.95
CA ASP A 157 -7.05 -5.24 -8.08
C ASP A 157 -8.12 -6.28 -8.44
N ASP A 158 -7.96 -7.49 -7.91
CA ASP A 158 -8.88 -8.62 -7.90
C ASP A 158 -9.05 -9.34 -9.26
N GLY A 159 -8.53 -8.83 -10.36
CA GLY A 159 -8.64 -9.49 -11.65
C GLY A 159 -10.06 -9.59 -12.21
N TYR A 160 -10.91 -8.57 -12.01
CA TYR A 160 -12.27 -8.55 -12.59
C TYR A 160 -12.24 -8.52 -14.13
N GLU A 161 -13.14 -9.26 -14.77
CA GLU A 161 -13.26 -9.30 -16.23
C GLU A 161 -13.60 -7.92 -16.84
N SER A 162 -14.17 -7.02 -16.04
CA SER A 162 -14.41 -5.63 -16.47
C SER A 162 -13.13 -4.88 -16.83
N PHE A 163 -11.97 -5.32 -16.33
CA PHE A 163 -10.69 -4.78 -16.75
C PHE A 163 -10.45 -5.05 -18.24
N TYR A 164 -10.77 -6.25 -18.74
CA TYR A 164 -10.68 -6.57 -20.16
C TYR A 164 -11.79 -5.91 -20.98
N LYS A 165 -13.04 -5.98 -20.51
CA LYS A 165 -14.20 -5.53 -21.30
C LYS A 165 -14.38 -4.01 -21.34
N LEU A 166 -14.01 -3.31 -20.26
CA LEU A 166 -14.29 -1.87 -20.09
C LEU A 166 -13.01 -1.03 -19.93
N ALA A 167 -12.11 -1.41 -19.00
CA ALA A 167 -10.93 -0.60 -18.76
C ALA A 167 -9.92 -0.65 -19.91
N PHE A 168 -9.65 -1.83 -20.47
CA PHE A 168 -8.65 -2.01 -21.51
C PHE A 168 -8.93 -1.19 -22.78
N PRO A 169 -10.15 -1.19 -23.37
CA PRO A 169 -10.45 -0.32 -24.51
C PRO A 169 -10.31 1.17 -24.19
N ILE A 170 -10.67 1.59 -22.96
CA ILE A 170 -10.52 2.97 -22.52
C ILE A 170 -9.04 3.34 -22.39
N LEU A 171 -8.22 2.46 -21.79
CA LEU A 171 -6.78 2.66 -21.67
C LEU A 171 -6.12 2.78 -23.05
N GLN A 172 -6.49 1.90 -24.00
CA GLN A 172 -5.99 1.97 -25.39
C GLN A 172 -6.37 3.29 -26.08
N LYS A 173 -7.61 3.75 -25.92
CA LYS A 173 -8.09 5.05 -26.44
C LYS A 173 -7.21 6.23 -25.98
N HIS A 174 -6.74 6.21 -24.73
CA HIS A 174 -5.88 7.26 -24.18
C HIS A 174 -4.38 7.02 -24.43
N GLY A 175 -3.99 5.85 -24.94
CA GLY A 175 -2.60 5.43 -25.10
C GLY A 175 -1.90 5.15 -23.77
N TYR A 176 -2.64 4.66 -22.79
CA TYR A 176 -2.18 4.36 -21.44
C TYR A 176 -2.06 2.86 -21.18
N THR A 177 -1.21 2.49 -20.26
CA THR A 177 -1.09 1.14 -19.71
C THR A 177 -1.50 1.13 -18.25
N ALA A 178 -1.82 -0.05 -17.73
CA ALA A 178 -2.14 -0.25 -16.33
C ALA A 178 -1.61 -1.61 -15.84
N VAL A 179 -1.55 -1.74 -14.52
CA VAL A 179 -1.21 -2.98 -13.81
C VAL A 179 -2.48 -3.57 -13.23
N ASN A 180 -2.64 -4.91 -13.27
CA ASN A 180 -3.71 -5.58 -12.53
C ASN A 180 -3.11 -6.63 -11.58
N PHE A 181 -3.44 -6.54 -10.30
CA PHE A 181 -3.05 -7.49 -9.27
C PHE A 181 -4.12 -8.59 -9.15
N ILE A 182 -3.73 -9.83 -9.37
CA ILE A 182 -4.61 -10.96 -9.62
C ILE A 182 -4.75 -11.85 -8.39
N ILE A 183 -5.98 -12.13 -7.97
CA ILE A 183 -6.30 -13.27 -7.10
C ILE A 183 -6.24 -14.52 -7.99
N VAL A 184 -5.13 -15.23 -7.92
CA VAL A 184 -4.81 -16.27 -8.92
C VAL A 184 -5.77 -17.46 -8.83
N SER A 185 -6.22 -17.82 -7.64
CA SER A 185 -7.20 -18.90 -7.47
C SER A 185 -8.53 -18.65 -8.17
N ASP A 186 -8.95 -17.39 -8.27
CA ASP A 186 -10.20 -17.01 -8.95
C ASP A 186 -10.14 -17.18 -10.47
N VAL A 187 -8.91 -17.17 -11.02
CA VAL A 187 -8.65 -17.43 -12.45
C VAL A 187 -8.52 -18.93 -12.69
N ASP A 188 -7.77 -19.63 -11.85
CA ASP A 188 -7.57 -21.10 -11.98
C ASP A 188 -8.86 -21.87 -11.69
N HIS A 189 -9.71 -21.37 -10.77
CA HIS A 189 -10.93 -22.02 -10.29
C HIS A 189 -12.11 -21.04 -10.28
N PRO A 190 -12.59 -20.58 -11.45
CA PRO A 190 -13.64 -19.57 -11.50
C PRO A 190 -14.95 -20.07 -10.88
N ILE A 191 -15.49 -19.29 -9.96
CA ILE A 191 -16.71 -19.62 -9.23
C ILE A 191 -17.92 -19.15 -10.04
N LYS A 192 -18.79 -20.06 -10.41
CA LYS A 192 -20.06 -19.74 -11.08
C LYS A 192 -20.92 -18.83 -10.20
N HIS A 193 -21.60 -17.85 -10.82
CA HIS A 193 -22.49 -16.88 -10.17
C HIS A 193 -21.83 -15.79 -9.31
N GLN A 194 -20.51 -15.65 -9.36
CA GLN A 194 -19.80 -14.46 -8.88
C GLN A 194 -19.57 -13.47 -10.02
N VAL A 195 -19.09 -12.26 -9.68
CA VAL A 195 -18.64 -11.28 -10.67
C VAL A 195 -17.51 -11.92 -11.49
N PRO A 196 -17.62 -11.95 -12.83
CA PRO A 196 -16.64 -12.63 -13.67
C PRO A 196 -15.22 -12.10 -13.47
N LYS A 197 -14.27 -13.02 -13.47
CA LYS A 197 -12.84 -12.75 -13.41
C LYS A 197 -12.17 -12.89 -14.77
N LEU A 198 -10.99 -12.31 -14.92
CA LEU A 198 -10.15 -12.46 -16.11
C LEU A 198 -9.80 -13.93 -16.34
N THR A 199 -9.62 -14.28 -17.61
CA THR A 199 -8.99 -15.55 -18.00
C THR A 199 -7.52 -15.33 -18.33
N TRP A 200 -6.71 -16.40 -18.27
CA TRP A 200 -5.31 -16.36 -18.68
C TRP A 200 -5.15 -15.91 -20.14
N GLU A 201 -6.08 -16.29 -21.02
CA GLU A 201 -6.07 -15.87 -22.43
C GLU A 201 -6.26 -14.36 -22.58
N GLN A 202 -7.26 -13.78 -21.90
CA GLN A 202 -7.49 -12.33 -21.88
C GLN A 202 -6.26 -11.58 -21.35
N MET A 203 -5.63 -12.08 -20.29
CA MET A 203 -4.42 -11.48 -19.74
C MET A 203 -3.24 -11.56 -20.72
N ARG A 204 -3.03 -12.70 -21.42
CA ARG A 204 -2.00 -12.82 -22.46
C ARG A 204 -2.22 -11.83 -23.61
N GLU A 205 -3.47 -11.62 -24.03
CA GLU A 205 -3.81 -10.62 -25.04
C GLU A 205 -3.45 -9.20 -24.58
N MET A 206 -3.92 -8.81 -23.41
CA MET A 206 -3.67 -7.48 -22.83
C MET A 206 -2.18 -7.24 -22.54
N LYS A 207 -1.44 -8.28 -22.15
CA LYS A 207 0.01 -8.19 -21.92
C LYS A 207 0.77 -7.87 -23.21
N ARG A 208 0.36 -8.44 -24.36
CA ARG A 208 0.92 -8.05 -25.67
C ARG A 208 0.65 -6.59 -26.03
N ALA A 209 -0.39 -6.00 -25.46
CA ALA A 209 -0.73 -4.58 -25.63
C ALA A 209 -0.13 -3.68 -24.52
N GLY A 210 0.75 -4.22 -23.66
CA GLY A 210 1.50 -3.45 -22.64
C GLY A 210 0.85 -3.37 -21.27
N MET A 211 -0.21 -4.12 -21.00
CA MET A 211 -0.74 -4.26 -19.63
C MET A 211 0.11 -5.26 -18.84
N ASP A 212 0.25 -5.05 -17.54
CA ASP A 212 1.01 -5.93 -16.66
C ASP A 212 0.11 -6.57 -15.60
N PHE A 213 0.46 -7.80 -15.18
CA PHE A 213 -0.31 -8.59 -14.23
C PHE A 213 0.62 -9.14 -13.15
N TYR A 214 0.27 -8.92 -11.86
CA TYR A 214 1.08 -9.31 -10.73
C TYR A 214 0.23 -9.90 -9.61
N ASN A 215 0.86 -10.22 -8.51
CA ASN A 215 0.34 -11.01 -7.41
C ASN A 215 -0.63 -10.22 -6.50
N HIS A 216 -1.84 -10.78 -6.29
CA HIS A 216 -2.76 -10.38 -5.24
C HIS A 216 -3.11 -11.57 -4.33
N THR A 217 -2.12 -12.42 -4.05
CA THR A 217 -2.17 -13.76 -3.44
C THR A 217 -2.76 -14.84 -4.35
N TYR A 218 -2.48 -16.11 -4.03
CA TYR A 218 -3.19 -17.19 -4.67
C TYR A 218 -4.62 -17.28 -4.13
N ASN A 219 -4.78 -17.50 -2.81
CA ASN A 219 -6.08 -17.69 -2.16
C ASN A 219 -6.14 -17.10 -0.74
N LEU A 220 -5.39 -16.02 -0.46
CA LEU A 220 -5.41 -15.33 0.83
C LEU A 220 -6.14 -13.99 0.81
N HIS A 221 -6.96 -13.74 -0.23
CA HIS A 221 -7.81 -12.56 -0.31
C HIS A 221 -9.16 -12.78 0.39
N ASN A 222 -9.10 -13.10 1.68
CA ASN A 222 -10.27 -13.34 2.53
C ASN A 222 -9.99 -12.90 3.97
N TYR A 223 -11.06 -12.68 4.73
CA TYR A 223 -11.00 -12.58 6.19
C TYR A 223 -11.06 -13.97 6.80
N ALA A 224 -10.18 -14.26 7.76
CA ALA A 224 -10.11 -15.52 8.46
C ALA A 224 -10.21 -15.31 9.98
N VAL A 225 -10.67 -16.33 10.70
CA VAL A 225 -10.83 -16.31 12.15
C VAL A 225 -9.45 -16.27 12.82
N VAL A 226 -9.30 -15.40 13.82
CA VAL A 226 -8.01 -15.15 14.51
C VAL A 226 -8.07 -15.36 16.03
N ASP A 227 -9.23 -15.61 16.58
CA ASP A 227 -9.43 -15.88 18.02
C ASP A 227 -10.62 -16.82 18.26
N ALA A 228 -10.74 -17.29 19.50
CA ALA A 228 -11.82 -18.18 19.92
C ALA A 228 -13.22 -17.53 19.89
N GLU A 229 -13.27 -16.21 19.96
CA GLU A 229 -14.48 -15.39 19.93
C GLU A 229 -15.01 -15.17 18.51
N GLY A 230 -14.31 -15.67 17.49
CA GLY A 230 -14.69 -15.54 16.08
C GLY A 230 -14.30 -14.19 15.47
N GLY A 231 -13.39 -13.44 16.06
CA GLY A 231 -12.80 -12.25 15.48
C GLY A 231 -12.13 -12.59 14.14
N THR A 232 -12.25 -11.69 13.15
CA THR A 232 -11.68 -11.94 11.81
C THR A 232 -10.68 -10.86 11.41
N ARG A 233 -9.67 -11.26 10.66
CA ARG A 233 -8.66 -10.37 10.05
C ARG A 233 -8.28 -10.84 8.65
N PRO A 234 -7.64 -9.97 7.82
CA PRO A 234 -7.08 -10.39 6.54
C PRO A 234 -6.12 -11.57 6.70
N ALA A 235 -6.42 -12.67 5.99
CA ALA A 235 -5.71 -13.95 6.17
C ALA A 235 -4.22 -13.87 5.85
N ALA A 236 -3.81 -13.03 4.89
CA ALA A 236 -2.42 -12.88 4.50
C ALA A 236 -1.54 -12.28 5.60
N SER A 237 -2.09 -11.42 6.47
CA SER A 237 -1.33 -10.67 7.47
C SER A 237 -1.61 -11.06 8.91
N ALA A 238 -2.40 -12.11 9.16
CA ALA A 238 -2.76 -12.53 10.51
C ALA A 238 -2.40 -14.00 10.80
N LEU A 239 -2.10 -14.30 12.07
CA LEU A 239 -2.07 -15.67 12.56
C LEU A 239 -3.50 -16.15 12.65
N LEU A 240 -3.82 -17.31 12.08
CA LEU A 240 -5.15 -17.90 12.08
C LEU A 240 -5.41 -18.67 13.36
N TYR A 241 -6.68 -18.74 13.77
CA TYR A 241 -7.10 -19.57 14.88
C TYR A 241 -7.41 -20.98 14.40
N ILE A 242 -6.78 -21.97 15.02
CA ILE A 242 -6.96 -23.42 14.73
C ILE A 242 -7.96 -23.96 15.73
N HIS A 243 -9.21 -24.10 15.31
CA HIS A 243 -10.32 -24.53 16.17
C HIS A 243 -10.08 -25.87 16.83
N ASP A 244 -9.60 -26.87 16.10
CA ASP A 244 -9.40 -28.25 16.59
C ASP A 244 -8.30 -28.32 17.67
N GLU A 245 -7.38 -27.34 17.68
CA GLU A 245 -6.30 -27.27 18.65
C GLU A 245 -6.49 -26.16 19.69
N ASN A 246 -7.57 -25.38 19.58
CA ASN A 246 -7.91 -24.28 20.47
C ASN A 246 -6.73 -23.31 20.69
N ARG A 247 -6.03 -22.95 19.61
CA ARG A 247 -4.89 -22.03 19.62
C ARG A 247 -4.76 -21.27 18.31
N ASN A 248 -3.94 -20.23 18.33
CA ASN A 248 -3.51 -19.57 17.10
C ASN A 248 -2.38 -20.36 16.41
N GLU A 249 -2.22 -20.13 15.09
CA GLU A 249 -1.04 -20.57 14.34
C GLU A 249 0.24 -20.19 15.06
N LEU A 250 1.23 -21.06 15.03
CA LEU A 250 2.62 -20.72 15.34
C LEU A 250 3.22 -19.89 14.21
N ASN A 251 4.32 -19.20 14.49
CA ASN A 251 5.00 -18.41 13.45
C ASN A 251 5.41 -19.29 12.25
N GLU A 252 5.93 -20.51 12.51
CA GLU A 252 6.34 -21.43 11.46
C GLU A 252 5.18 -21.91 10.58
N GLU A 253 3.99 -22.06 11.15
CA GLU A 253 2.77 -22.42 10.41
C GLU A 253 2.34 -21.26 9.52
N TYR A 254 2.35 -20.04 10.05
CA TYR A 254 2.09 -18.82 9.30
C TYR A 254 3.08 -18.67 8.12
N TYR A 255 4.39 -18.76 8.38
CA TYR A 255 5.41 -18.66 7.34
C TYR A 255 5.20 -19.69 6.25
N ARG A 256 4.92 -20.95 6.61
CA ARG A 256 4.66 -22.04 5.66
C ARG A 256 3.43 -21.76 4.80
N ARG A 257 2.33 -21.35 5.42
CA ARG A 257 1.05 -21.06 4.74
C ARG A 257 1.20 -19.90 3.78
N VAL A 258 1.72 -18.78 4.23
CA VAL A 258 1.81 -17.56 3.42
C VAL A 258 2.87 -17.69 2.34
N THR A 259 4.06 -18.24 2.65
CA THR A 259 5.10 -18.52 1.63
C THR A 259 4.59 -19.47 0.56
N GLY A 260 3.86 -20.53 0.95
CA GLY A 260 3.30 -21.48 0.00
C GLY A 260 2.29 -20.87 -0.95
N ASP A 261 1.41 -20.00 -0.43
CA ASP A 261 0.40 -19.29 -1.22
C ASP A 261 1.04 -18.30 -2.21
N LEU A 262 1.89 -17.39 -1.72
CA LEU A 262 2.53 -16.39 -2.57
C LEU A 262 3.44 -17.03 -3.64
N ALA A 263 4.23 -18.04 -3.27
CA ALA A 263 5.07 -18.76 -4.22
C ALA A 263 4.24 -19.49 -5.28
N HIS A 264 3.05 -19.99 -4.92
CA HIS A 264 2.14 -20.60 -5.89
C HIS A 264 1.63 -19.55 -6.88
N ALA A 265 1.18 -18.39 -6.39
CA ALA A 265 0.74 -17.30 -7.24
C ALA A 265 1.86 -16.84 -8.22
N GLU A 266 3.09 -16.62 -7.73
CA GLU A 266 4.23 -16.23 -8.56
C GLU A 266 4.53 -17.28 -9.64
N ARG A 267 4.51 -18.56 -9.30
CA ARG A 267 4.72 -19.65 -10.25
C ARG A 267 3.65 -19.64 -11.35
N ARG A 268 2.36 -19.52 -10.99
CA ARG A 268 1.26 -19.45 -11.96
C ARG A 268 1.38 -18.25 -12.89
N LEU A 269 1.69 -17.07 -12.36
CA LEU A 269 1.92 -15.86 -13.15
C LEU A 269 3.12 -16.01 -14.11
N THR A 270 4.17 -16.70 -13.68
CA THR A 270 5.33 -17.00 -14.52
C THR A 270 4.96 -18.00 -15.62
N GLU A 271 4.30 -19.10 -15.29
CA GLU A 271 3.91 -20.16 -16.23
C GLU A 271 2.96 -19.63 -17.31
N GLU A 272 1.96 -18.84 -16.94
CA GLU A 272 0.89 -18.40 -17.83
C GLU A 272 1.22 -17.12 -18.61
N LEU A 273 1.99 -16.22 -17.98
CA LEU A 273 2.24 -14.89 -18.54
C LEU A 273 3.72 -14.61 -18.83
N GLY A 274 4.63 -15.52 -18.46
CA GLY A 274 6.06 -15.33 -18.67
C GLY A 274 6.66 -14.19 -17.84
N ASN A 275 6.13 -13.92 -16.64
CA ASN A 275 6.67 -12.89 -15.77
C ASN A 275 8.10 -13.22 -15.37
N THR A 276 8.98 -12.23 -15.50
CA THR A 276 10.40 -12.32 -15.09
C THR A 276 10.72 -11.44 -13.89
N ASP A 277 9.76 -10.63 -13.48
CA ASP A 277 9.82 -9.77 -12.31
C ASP A 277 8.52 -9.89 -11.51
N SER A 278 8.56 -9.42 -10.27
CA SER A 278 7.53 -9.67 -9.29
C SER A 278 7.11 -8.40 -8.56
N ALA A 279 5.82 -8.31 -8.30
CA ALA A 279 5.21 -7.27 -7.48
C ALA A 279 3.97 -7.82 -6.78
N ILE A 280 3.61 -7.25 -5.63
CA ILE A 280 2.41 -7.63 -4.89
C ILE A 280 1.63 -6.40 -4.44
N ALA A 281 0.31 -6.46 -4.56
CA ALA A 281 -0.59 -5.62 -3.78
C ALA A 281 -1.13 -6.43 -2.60
N PHE A 282 -1.07 -5.87 -1.40
CA PHE A 282 -1.56 -6.57 -0.22
C PHE A 282 -3.09 -6.53 -0.16
N PRO A 283 -3.76 -7.69 -0.01
CA PRO A 283 -5.20 -7.75 0.22
C PRO A 283 -5.64 -6.79 1.32
N TYR A 284 -6.66 -5.97 1.04
CA TYR A 284 -7.16 -4.93 1.96
C TYR A 284 -6.11 -3.91 2.41
N GLY A 285 -4.96 -3.83 1.73
CA GLY A 285 -3.81 -3.03 2.14
C GLY A 285 -3.13 -3.50 3.42
N SER A 286 -3.48 -4.68 3.93
CA SER A 286 -3.02 -5.19 5.23
C SER A 286 -1.73 -5.98 5.10
N TYR A 287 -0.73 -5.61 5.89
CA TYR A 287 0.58 -6.29 5.94
C TYR A 287 1.16 -6.24 7.36
N ASN A 288 2.20 -7.02 7.59
CA ASN A 288 3.02 -7.04 8.79
C ASN A 288 4.48 -7.35 8.42
N ASP A 289 5.40 -7.24 9.36
CA ASP A 289 6.82 -7.45 9.10
C ASP A 289 7.12 -8.85 8.57
N LYS A 290 6.45 -9.89 9.07
CA LYS A 290 6.62 -11.27 8.60
C LYS A 290 6.21 -11.45 7.13
N LEU A 291 5.11 -10.80 6.72
CA LEU A 291 4.67 -10.81 5.33
C LEU A 291 5.68 -10.10 4.42
N LEU A 292 6.27 -8.99 4.89
CA LEU A 292 7.34 -8.30 4.17
C LEU A 292 8.59 -9.19 4.03
N GLU A 293 9.02 -9.87 5.09
CA GLU A 293 10.13 -10.84 5.07
C GLU A 293 9.87 -11.99 4.09
N ILE A 294 8.65 -12.52 4.05
CA ILE A 294 8.26 -13.55 3.08
C ILE A 294 8.35 -13.01 1.66
N CYS A 295 7.82 -11.80 1.39
CA CYS A 295 7.95 -11.17 0.08
C CYS A 295 9.41 -11.02 -0.34
N ASP A 296 10.27 -10.56 0.56
CA ASP A 296 11.69 -10.39 0.29
C ASP A 296 12.38 -11.75 0.00
N SER A 297 12.04 -12.81 0.75
CA SER A 297 12.56 -14.16 0.54
C SER A 297 12.15 -14.78 -0.81
N LEU A 298 10.99 -14.38 -1.34
CA LEU A 298 10.47 -14.78 -2.64
C LEU A 298 10.92 -13.87 -3.80
N GLY A 299 11.72 -12.83 -3.51
CA GLY A 299 12.18 -11.87 -4.52
C GLY A 299 11.10 -10.89 -4.99
N ILE A 300 10.01 -10.74 -4.24
CA ILE A 300 8.94 -9.78 -4.55
C ILE A 300 9.40 -8.38 -4.12
N GLN A 301 9.96 -7.64 -5.07
CA GLN A 301 10.66 -6.39 -4.78
C GLN A 301 9.71 -5.19 -4.62
N LEU A 302 8.64 -5.13 -5.41
CA LEU A 302 7.67 -4.03 -5.40
C LEU A 302 6.43 -4.43 -4.64
N LYS A 303 6.10 -3.65 -3.62
CA LYS A 303 4.99 -3.90 -2.70
C LYS A 303 4.07 -2.68 -2.67
N PHE A 304 2.76 -2.93 -2.59
CA PHE A 304 1.75 -1.88 -2.62
C PHE A 304 0.74 -2.09 -1.49
N ASN A 305 0.46 -1.01 -0.75
CA ASN A 305 -0.59 -0.96 0.26
C ASN A 305 -1.74 -0.02 -0.16
N ILE A 306 -2.62 0.32 0.76
CA ILE A 306 -3.67 1.33 0.58
C ILE A 306 -3.36 2.51 1.50
N GLY A 307 -3.32 3.72 0.93
CA GLY A 307 -3.07 4.93 1.71
C GLY A 307 -3.04 6.18 0.85
N LEU A 308 -3.18 7.32 1.49
CA LEU A 308 -2.97 8.61 0.85
C LEU A 308 -1.49 8.95 0.88
N GLY A 309 -0.92 9.23 -0.29
CA GLY A 309 0.48 9.63 -0.40
C GLY A 309 1.05 9.36 -1.78
N LEU A 310 2.26 9.84 -1.98
CA LEU A 310 3.03 9.60 -3.19
C LEU A 310 4.11 8.55 -2.90
N GLY A 311 4.29 7.62 -3.83
CA GLY A 311 5.42 6.71 -3.81
C GLY A 311 6.71 7.45 -4.15
N SER A 312 7.77 7.22 -3.37
CA SER A 312 9.13 7.74 -3.61
C SER A 312 10.12 6.58 -3.67
N ARG A 313 11.33 6.83 -4.15
CA ARG A 313 12.41 5.81 -4.21
C ARG A 313 12.76 5.16 -2.88
N THR A 314 12.32 5.75 -1.79
CA THR A 314 12.54 5.26 -0.43
C THR A 314 11.32 4.59 0.18
N THR A 315 10.19 4.57 -0.54
CA THR A 315 8.94 3.96 -0.09
C THR A 315 8.93 2.48 -0.47
N LEU A 316 9.42 1.61 0.42
CA LEU A 316 9.51 0.16 0.17
C LEU A 316 8.14 -0.50 -0.07
N ASN A 317 7.07 0.12 0.44
CA ASN A 317 5.70 -0.33 0.34
C ASN A 317 4.84 0.88 -0.06
N ALA A 318 4.60 1.00 -1.36
CA ALA A 318 4.02 2.20 -1.94
C ALA A 318 2.54 2.38 -1.57
N PRO A 319 2.13 3.54 -1.06
CA PRO A 319 0.73 3.84 -0.83
C PRO A 319 -0.01 3.97 -2.16
N ARG A 320 -1.25 3.49 -2.21
CA ARG A 320 -2.13 3.61 -3.37
C ARG A 320 -3.39 4.39 -3.01
N ILE A 321 -3.69 5.39 -3.82
CA ILE A 321 -4.86 6.25 -3.68
C ILE A 321 -6.08 5.50 -4.23
N ASN A 322 -7.09 5.28 -3.39
CA ASN A 322 -8.30 4.57 -3.80
C ASN A 322 -9.21 5.47 -4.66
N GLU A 323 -9.24 5.20 -5.95
CA GLU A 323 -10.08 5.87 -6.94
C GLU A 323 -11.39 5.11 -7.23
N GLY A 324 -11.57 3.93 -6.67
CA GLY A 324 -12.80 3.14 -6.79
C GLY A 324 -13.99 3.69 -6.00
N ASN A 325 -13.91 4.92 -5.51
CA ASN A 325 -14.99 5.58 -4.79
C ASN A 325 -15.84 6.43 -5.77
N ARG A 326 -17.04 5.97 -6.09
CA ARG A 326 -17.99 6.66 -6.98
C ARG A 326 -18.40 8.06 -6.52
N THR A 327 -18.26 8.39 -5.24
CA THR A 327 -18.57 9.72 -4.70
C THR A 327 -17.42 10.70 -4.95
N LEU A 328 -16.24 10.21 -5.26
CA LEU A 328 -15.09 10.97 -5.68
C LEU A 328 -15.21 11.26 -7.19
N THR A 329 -15.73 12.44 -7.53
CA THR A 329 -15.83 12.82 -8.94
C THR A 329 -14.45 12.92 -9.59
N PRO A 330 -14.31 12.74 -10.93
CA PRO A 330 -13.03 12.88 -11.61
C PRO A 330 -12.32 14.21 -11.33
N ALA A 331 -13.09 15.30 -11.23
CA ALA A 331 -12.54 16.62 -10.91
C ALA A 331 -11.98 16.70 -9.48
N LEU A 332 -12.66 16.07 -8.50
CA LEU A 332 -12.17 16.02 -7.11
C LEU A 332 -10.93 15.13 -6.99
N SER A 333 -10.89 14.00 -7.69
CA SER A 333 -9.70 13.15 -7.77
C SER A 333 -8.48 13.93 -8.28
N ILE A 334 -8.62 14.62 -9.39
CA ILE A 334 -7.56 15.48 -9.94
C ILE A 334 -7.17 16.60 -8.96
N GLN A 335 -8.15 17.22 -8.30
CA GLN A 335 -7.87 18.23 -7.29
C GLN A 335 -7.07 17.65 -6.12
N GLN A 336 -7.38 16.45 -5.67
CA GLN A 336 -6.63 15.76 -4.63
C GLN A 336 -5.18 15.51 -5.06
N LEU A 337 -4.94 15.05 -6.29
CA LEU A 337 -3.59 14.87 -6.83
C LEU A 337 -2.78 16.17 -6.89
N LYS A 338 -3.43 17.30 -7.18
CA LYS A 338 -2.80 18.63 -7.20
C LYS A 338 -2.44 19.18 -5.82
N GLN A 339 -3.05 18.64 -4.78
CA GLN A 339 -2.87 19.11 -3.39
C GLN A 339 -1.76 18.37 -2.64
N PHE A 340 -1.09 17.39 -3.25
CA PHE A 340 0.07 16.81 -2.63
C PHE A 340 1.14 17.89 -2.45
N GLU A 341 1.32 18.32 -1.20
CA GLU A 341 2.43 19.22 -0.88
C GLU A 341 3.76 18.51 -1.13
N PRO A 342 4.78 19.21 -1.65
CA PRO A 342 6.13 18.67 -1.71
C PRO A 342 6.52 18.14 -0.33
N PRO A 343 7.15 16.97 -0.22
CA PRO A 343 7.56 16.43 1.07
C PRO A 343 8.50 17.42 1.75
N MET A 344 8.30 17.60 3.05
CA MET A 344 9.27 18.34 3.85
C MET A 344 10.60 17.58 3.84
N VAL A 345 11.67 18.24 3.45
CA VAL A 345 13.01 17.66 3.46
C VAL A 345 13.59 17.79 4.86
N LEU A 346 13.86 16.66 5.52
CA LEU A 346 14.61 16.66 6.77
C LEU A 346 16.05 17.10 6.50
N THR A 347 16.55 17.97 7.35
CA THR A 347 17.97 18.31 7.40
C THR A 347 18.59 17.83 8.70
N VAL A 348 19.79 17.27 8.60
CA VAL A 348 20.59 16.90 9.76
C VAL A 348 21.93 17.59 9.66
N ASN A 349 22.26 18.39 10.68
CA ASN A 349 23.44 19.24 10.66
C ASN A 349 23.56 20.10 9.37
N SER A 350 22.42 20.66 8.94
CA SER A 350 22.26 21.47 7.72
C SER A 350 22.49 20.70 6.39
N ARG A 351 22.56 19.38 6.41
CA ARG A 351 22.60 18.53 5.21
C ARG A 351 21.23 17.93 4.95
N LYS A 352 20.74 18.02 3.73
CA LYS A 352 19.48 17.37 3.31
C LYS A 352 19.64 15.85 3.41
N LEU A 353 18.72 15.22 4.13
CA LEU A 353 18.59 13.77 4.13
C LEU A 353 17.44 13.39 3.20
N PRO A 354 17.66 12.47 2.24
CA PRO A 354 16.54 11.84 1.55
C PRO A 354 15.73 11.07 2.59
N LEU A 355 14.48 11.44 2.79
CA LEU A 355 13.59 10.74 3.71
C LEU A 355 13.28 9.35 3.19
N ALA A 356 13.77 8.34 3.90
CA ALA A 356 13.30 6.97 3.79
C ALA A 356 12.26 6.73 4.90
N GLY A 357 11.08 7.37 4.81
CA GLY A 357 10.09 7.23 5.88
C GLY A 357 8.99 8.31 5.83
N PRO A 358 8.07 8.27 6.79
CA PRO A 358 6.98 9.23 6.88
C PRO A 358 7.53 10.65 7.11
N PRO A 359 6.83 11.68 6.62
CA PRO A 359 7.21 13.07 6.89
C PRO A 359 7.08 13.39 8.39
N PRO A 360 7.77 14.43 8.88
CA PRO A 360 7.54 14.94 10.22
C PRO A 360 6.07 15.32 10.45
N GLU A 361 5.55 15.02 11.64
CA GLU A 361 4.16 15.30 12.01
C GLU A 361 4.11 16.25 13.21
N LEU A 362 3.16 17.19 13.17
CA LEU A 362 2.83 17.99 14.38
C LEU A 362 1.73 17.27 15.16
N LYS A 363 2.07 16.80 16.37
CA LYS A 363 1.13 16.10 17.25
C LYS A 363 1.24 16.64 18.69
N ASN A 364 0.12 17.08 19.25
CA ASN A 364 0.06 17.64 20.62
C ASN A 364 1.08 18.76 20.87
N GLY A 365 1.31 19.64 19.90
CA GLY A 365 2.28 20.73 19.99
C GLY A 365 3.76 20.32 19.86
N LYS A 366 4.05 19.04 19.62
CA LYS A 366 5.38 18.49 19.39
C LYS A 366 5.55 18.07 17.94
N VAL A 367 6.74 18.26 17.41
CA VAL A 367 7.09 17.79 16.09
C VAL A 367 7.70 16.40 16.20
N LEU A 368 7.01 15.40 15.70
CA LEU A 368 7.49 14.03 15.63
C LEU A 368 8.28 13.82 14.34
N VAL A 369 9.43 13.15 14.44
CA VAL A 369 10.34 12.86 13.33
C VAL A 369 10.62 11.35 13.25
N PRO A 370 10.79 10.77 12.05
CA PRO A 370 11.05 9.35 11.88
C PRO A 370 12.46 8.97 12.34
N LEU A 371 12.57 8.28 13.48
CA LEU A 371 13.85 7.96 14.09
C LEU A 371 14.69 7.00 13.24
N ASP A 372 14.06 6.01 12.62
CA ASP A 372 14.73 5.04 11.74
C ASP A 372 15.35 5.71 10.51
N ALA A 373 14.63 6.64 9.88
CA ALA A 373 15.14 7.40 8.73
C ALA A 373 16.32 8.30 9.12
N LEU A 374 16.26 8.92 10.29
CA LEU A 374 17.36 9.72 10.84
C LEU A 374 18.59 8.84 11.12
N CYS A 375 18.39 7.68 11.74
CA CYS A 375 19.45 6.72 12.03
C CYS A 375 20.13 6.25 10.75
N THR A 376 19.34 5.85 9.74
CA THR A 376 19.85 5.43 8.42
C THR A 376 20.67 6.54 7.76
N GLY A 377 20.16 7.78 7.76
CA GLY A 377 20.84 8.92 7.16
C GLY A 377 22.12 9.35 7.88
N LEU A 378 22.27 9.03 9.15
CA LEU A 378 23.45 9.31 9.97
C LEU A 378 24.43 8.13 10.02
N GLY A 379 24.10 6.97 9.43
CA GLY A 379 24.90 5.76 9.59
C GLY A 379 24.90 5.24 11.04
N VAL A 380 23.73 5.29 11.68
CA VAL A 380 23.44 4.77 13.02
C VAL A 380 22.58 3.53 12.85
N GLU A 381 22.95 2.46 13.54
CA GLU A 381 22.12 1.25 13.63
C GLU A 381 21.11 1.42 14.76
N MET A 382 19.84 1.10 14.48
CA MET A 382 18.77 1.16 15.46
C MET A 382 18.22 -0.24 15.69
N HIS A 383 18.24 -0.69 16.91
CA HIS A 383 17.56 -1.89 17.36
C HIS A 383 16.32 -1.51 18.18
N TYR A 384 15.13 -1.90 17.71
CA TYR A 384 13.87 -1.62 18.39
C TYR A 384 13.16 -2.91 18.75
N ASP A 385 12.98 -3.17 20.04
CA ASP A 385 12.15 -4.27 20.55
C ASP A 385 10.74 -3.72 20.84
N SER A 386 9.81 -4.03 19.97
CA SER A 386 8.41 -3.58 20.09
C SER A 386 7.67 -4.25 21.26
N SER A 387 8.16 -5.36 21.78
CA SER A 387 7.53 -6.07 22.91
C SER A 387 7.84 -5.41 24.26
N SER A 388 9.05 -4.92 24.43
CA SER A 388 9.53 -4.25 25.64
C SER A 388 9.53 -2.73 25.57
N GLY A 389 9.38 -2.14 24.36
CA GLY A 389 9.49 -0.70 24.15
C GLY A 389 10.91 -0.16 24.33
N VAL A 390 11.91 -0.99 24.04
CA VAL A 390 13.32 -0.60 24.18
C VAL A 390 13.92 -0.31 22.80
N VAL A 391 14.56 0.85 22.68
CA VAL A 391 15.34 1.24 21.50
C VAL A 391 16.80 1.41 21.90
N LYS A 392 17.71 0.85 21.13
CA LYS A 392 19.14 1.02 21.31
C LYS A 392 19.78 1.53 20.03
N LEU A 393 20.56 2.61 20.13
CA LEU A 393 21.29 3.21 19.02
C LEU A 393 22.78 2.90 19.13
N THR A 394 23.38 2.44 18.03
CA THR A 394 24.81 2.14 17.95
C THR A 394 25.42 2.76 16.68
N PRO A 395 26.60 3.38 16.75
CA PRO A 395 27.29 3.85 15.56
C PRO A 395 27.64 2.67 14.66
N VAL A 396 27.38 2.78 13.36
CA VAL A 396 27.92 1.79 12.41
C VAL A 396 29.42 1.98 12.32
N SER A 397 30.19 0.97 12.77
CA SER A 397 31.65 0.98 12.61
C SER A 397 31.95 0.97 11.10
N ARG A 398 32.51 2.05 10.56
CA ARG A 398 33.13 2.02 9.24
C ARG A 398 34.23 0.96 9.28
N LYS A 399 34.00 -0.18 8.65
CA LYS A 399 35.15 -1.01 8.24
C LYS A 399 35.98 -0.15 7.32
N GLU A 400 37.18 0.22 7.75
CA GLU A 400 38.17 0.82 6.89
C GLU A 400 38.33 -0.10 5.68
N ALA A 401 38.00 0.44 4.50
CA ALA A 401 38.34 -0.22 3.25
C ALA A 401 39.86 -0.13 3.12
N GLY A 402 40.52 -1.25 3.44
CA GLY A 402 41.93 -1.46 3.13
C GLY A 402 42.12 -1.78 1.66
#